data_277d17a5fdabc5a7d2f759220478b456
#
_entry.id   277d17a5fdabc5a7d2f759220478b456
#
_cell.length_a   1.000
_cell.length_b   1.000
_cell.length_c   1.000
_cell.angle_alpha   90.00
_cell.angle_beta   90.00
_cell.angle_gamma   90.00
#
_symmetry.space_group_name_H-M   'P 1'
#
loop_
_entity.id
_entity.type
_entity.pdbx_description
1 polymer ?
#
loop_
_entity_poly.entity_id
_entity_poly.type
_entity_poly.pdbx_seq_one_letter_code
_entity_poly.pdbx_strand_id
1 'polypeptide(L)'
;MTKILLIRHGQVEGINPERFRGREDLALTERGRREAQSVAHRIAAAWRPSAIYTSPLERCVSTGAAISEACGIPTQVLSELNDIDYGAWQFERYDEVEAAQPALFTAWFTTPHLVRFPNGESLQDLVARTANAMRLLLQYHVDETVVAVAHDSVNRAFLMQLLDQPLSSYWWLEQQPCCINEVDVVDGRVRVKRINDTHHLSAAAAHLSGPGLPECPNE
;
A
#
# COMPACT_ATOMS: atom_id res chain seq x y z
N MET A 1 -6.24 -11.61 -20.42
CA MET A 1 -5.35 -10.60 -19.76
C MET A 1 -5.97 -10.22 -18.41
N THR A 2 -5.34 -10.60 -17.33
CA THR A 2 -5.76 -10.18 -15.98
C THR A 2 -5.13 -8.84 -15.63
N LYS A 3 -5.92 -7.90 -15.14
CA LYS A 3 -5.47 -6.58 -14.68
C LYS A 3 -5.62 -6.47 -13.18
N ILE A 4 -4.56 -6.06 -12.48
CA ILE A 4 -4.57 -5.80 -11.04
C ILE A 4 -4.33 -4.31 -10.81
N LEU A 5 -5.25 -3.66 -10.10
CA LEU A 5 -5.11 -2.31 -9.60
C LEU A 5 -4.79 -2.39 -8.10
N LEU A 6 -3.52 -2.12 -7.74
CA LEU A 6 -3.10 -2.05 -6.35
C LEU A 6 -3.27 -0.61 -5.86
N ILE A 7 -4.08 -0.43 -4.84
CA ILE A 7 -4.42 0.88 -4.28
C ILE A 7 -3.91 0.95 -2.85
N ARG A 8 -3.18 2.02 -2.49
CA ARG A 8 -2.93 2.31 -1.09
C ARG A 8 -4.16 2.97 -0.49
N HIS A 9 -4.53 2.63 0.75
CA HIS A 9 -5.60 3.31 1.48
C HIS A 9 -5.40 4.83 1.55
N GLY A 10 -6.46 5.60 1.77
CA GLY A 10 -6.42 7.05 1.97
C GLY A 10 -5.67 7.46 3.23
N GLN A 11 -5.41 8.77 3.37
CA GLN A 11 -4.67 9.30 4.50
C GLN A 11 -5.30 8.93 5.86
N VAL A 12 -4.43 8.58 6.81
CA VAL A 12 -4.76 8.33 8.23
C VAL A 12 -3.89 9.19 9.14
N GLU A 13 -4.14 9.19 10.44
CA GLU A 13 -3.26 9.79 11.43
C GLU A 13 -1.90 9.08 11.50
N GLY A 14 -0.92 9.68 12.17
CA GLY A 14 0.44 9.13 12.32
C GLY A 14 1.33 9.33 11.09
N ILE A 15 0.98 10.30 10.22
CA ILE A 15 1.88 10.77 9.17
C ILE A 15 2.75 11.93 9.70
N ASN A 16 2.19 12.78 10.55
CA ASN A 16 2.94 13.83 11.23
C ASN A 16 2.40 14.02 12.66
N PRO A 17 3.19 13.71 13.71
CA PRO A 17 4.50 13.06 13.65
C PRO A 17 4.42 11.63 13.07
N GLU A 18 5.51 11.19 12.43
CA GLU A 18 5.56 9.86 11.81
C GLU A 18 5.53 8.75 12.85
N ARG A 19 4.71 7.71 12.56
CA ARG A 19 4.56 6.51 13.39
C ARG A 19 4.64 5.23 12.54
N PHE A 20 5.10 4.17 13.15
CA PHE A 20 5.01 2.80 12.59
C PHE A 20 3.57 2.29 12.67
N ARG A 21 2.72 2.70 11.76
CA ARG A 21 1.27 2.43 11.79
C ARG A 21 0.93 0.94 11.76
N GLY A 22 1.59 0.17 10.88
CA GLY A 22 1.44 -1.27 10.79
C GLY A 22 -0.01 -1.74 10.87
N ARG A 23 -0.28 -2.64 11.81
CA ARG A 23 -1.60 -3.24 12.02
C ARG A 23 -2.51 -2.49 13.01
N GLU A 24 -2.11 -1.29 13.42
CA GLU A 24 -3.00 -0.42 14.20
C GLU A 24 -4.24 -0.07 13.38
N ASP A 25 -5.42 -0.20 13.99
CA ASP A 25 -6.68 0.02 13.29
C ASP A 25 -7.09 1.49 13.32
N LEU A 26 -6.65 2.23 12.32
CA LEU A 26 -6.83 3.67 12.18
C LEU A 26 -7.88 3.98 11.13
N ALA A 27 -8.83 4.86 11.47
CA ALA A 27 -9.81 5.39 10.54
C ALA A 27 -9.17 6.40 9.56
N LEU A 28 -9.79 6.59 8.40
CA LEU A 28 -9.41 7.64 7.46
C LEU A 28 -9.64 9.04 8.07
N THR A 29 -8.71 9.95 7.84
CA THR A 29 -8.93 11.37 8.08
C THR A 29 -9.97 11.94 7.12
N GLU A 30 -10.42 13.17 7.35
CA GLU A 30 -11.30 13.87 6.41
C GLU A 30 -10.65 14.01 5.02
N ARG A 31 -9.34 14.27 4.99
CA ARG A 31 -8.56 14.26 3.75
C ARG A 31 -8.55 12.86 3.14
N GLY A 32 -8.29 11.81 3.92
CA GLY A 32 -8.27 10.43 3.45
C GLY A 32 -9.61 9.98 2.84
N ARG A 33 -10.75 10.44 3.40
CA ARG A 33 -12.07 10.18 2.83
C ARG A 33 -12.24 10.85 1.46
N ARG A 34 -11.79 12.09 1.30
CA ARG A 34 -11.81 12.79 -0.01
C ARG A 34 -10.89 12.10 -1.03
N GLU A 35 -9.71 11.67 -0.61
CA GLU A 35 -8.79 10.89 -1.44
C GLU A 35 -9.43 9.57 -1.90
N ALA A 36 -10.12 8.86 -0.99
CA ALA A 36 -10.84 7.62 -1.30
C ALA A 36 -11.97 7.84 -2.32
N GLN A 37 -12.73 8.93 -2.21
CA GLN A 37 -13.75 9.29 -3.20
C GLN A 37 -13.13 9.62 -4.57
N SER A 38 -12.01 10.34 -4.59
CA SER A 38 -11.32 10.69 -5.84
C SER A 38 -10.79 9.46 -6.58
N VAL A 39 -10.15 8.51 -5.85
CA VAL A 39 -9.68 7.25 -6.48
C VAL A 39 -10.85 6.39 -6.94
N ALA A 40 -11.95 6.36 -6.18
CA ALA A 40 -13.16 5.64 -6.53
C ALA A 40 -13.76 6.13 -7.85
N HIS A 41 -13.94 7.43 -8.01
CA HIS A 41 -14.40 8.04 -9.25
C HIS A 41 -13.46 7.75 -10.42
N ARG A 42 -12.14 7.84 -10.19
CA ARG A 42 -11.15 7.52 -11.22
C ARG A 42 -11.22 6.07 -11.67
N ILE A 43 -11.39 5.13 -10.73
CA ILE A 43 -11.52 3.70 -11.06
C ILE A 43 -12.80 3.44 -11.84
N ALA A 44 -13.95 3.93 -11.38
CA ALA A 44 -15.21 3.75 -12.05
C ALA A 44 -15.26 4.34 -13.48
N ALA A 45 -14.54 5.46 -13.70
CA ALA A 45 -14.47 6.11 -15.01
C ALA A 45 -13.56 5.38 -16.01
N ALA A 46 -12.44 4.81 -15.54
CA ALA A 46 -11.37 4.32 -16.43
C ALA A 46 -11.31 2.79 -16.56
N TRP A 47 -11.84 2.06 -15.59
CA TRP A 47 -11.78 0.58 -15.58
C TRP A 47 -13.15 -0.03 -15.30
N ARG A 48 -13.26 -1.35 -15.50
CA ARG A 48 -14.47 -2.14 -15.19
C ARG A 48 -14.05 -3.30 -14.30
N PRO A 49 -13.85 -3.06 -12.99
CA PRO A 49 -13.45 -4.14 -12.09
C PRO A 49 -14.58 -5.17 -11.97
N SER A 50 -14.20 -6.45 -11.85
CA SER A 50 -15.10 -7.56 -11.54
C SER A 50 -15.09 -7.91 -10.05
N ALA A 51 -14.02 -7.54 -9.34
CA ALA A 51 -13.86 -7.79 -7.91
C ALA A 51 -13.06 -6.69 -7.21
N ILE A 52 -13.37 -6.47 -5.93
CA ILE A 52 -12.67 -5.51 -5.06
C ILE A 52 -12.30 -6.25 -3.77
N TYR A 53 -11.00 -6.33 -3.51
CA TYR A 53 -10.44 -6.89 -2.28
C TYR A 53 -9.87 -5.80 -1.39
N THR A 54 -9.98 -5.97 -0.08
CA THR A 54 -9.41 -5.06 0.91
C THR A 54 -8.61 -5.80 1.96
N SER A 55 -7.56 -5.17 2.49
CA SER A 55 -7.04 -5.51 3.80
C SER A 55 -8.16 -5.45 4.85
N PRO A 56 -8.09 -6.23 5.95
CA PRO A 56 -9.10 -6.19 7.01
C PRO A 56 -9.12 -4.88 7.80
N LEU A 57 -8.09 -4.02 7.71
CA LEU A 57 -8.00 -2.79 8.50
C LEU A 57 -8.94 -1.70 8.00
N GLU A 58 -9.56 -0.98 8.93
CA GLU A 58 -10.62 0.01 8.69
C GLU A 58 -10.29 0.99 7.56
N ARG A 59 -9.07 1.52 7.52
CA ARG A 59 -8.62 2.44 6.45
C ARG A 59 -8.71 1.85 5.04
N CYS A 60 -8.47 0.54 4.90
CA CYS A 60 -8.61 -0.15 3.61
C CYS A 60 -10.06 -0.50 3.32
N VAL A 61 -10.81 -0.92 4.34
CA VAL A 61 -12.25 -1.21 4.23
C VAL A 61 -12.99 0.05 3.82
N SER A 62 -12.75 1.19 4.47
CA SER A 62 -13.36 2.48 4.13
C SER A 62 -12.97 2.97 2.73
N THR A 63 -11.71 2.80 2.32
CA THR A 63 -11.28 3.16 0.95
C THR A 63 -11.95 2.24 -0.07
N GLY A 64 -12.01 0.93 0.21
CA GLY A 64 -12.68 -0.06 -0.63
C GLY A 64 -14.19 0.17 -0.73
N ALA A 65 -14.83 0.62 0.35
CA ALA A 65 -16.25 0.94 0.36
C ALA A 65 -16.58 2.10 -0.61
N ALA A 66 -15.76 3.14 -0.66
CA ALA A 66 -15.92 4.23 -1.63
C ALA A 66 -15.82 3.71 -3.09
N ILE A 67 -14.85 2.80 -3.35
CA ILE A 67 -14.69 2.18 -4.68
C ILE A 67 -15.89 1.26 -4.99
N SER A 68 -16.36 0.50 -4.01
CA SER A 68 -17.52 -0.38 -4.10
C SER A 68 -18.78 0.40 -4.49
N GLU A 69 -19.02 1.52 -3.83
CA GLU A 69 -20.15 2.41 -4.11
C GLU A 69 -20.08 2.95 -5.55
N ALA A 70 -18.91 3.44 -5.98
CA ALA A 70 -18.75 4.02 -7.31
C ALA A 70 -18.81 2.99 -8.44
N CYS A 71 -18.43 1.74 -8.18
CA CYS A 71 -18.40 0.67 -9.19
C CYS A 71 -19.64 -0.25 -9.14
N GLY A 72 -20.43 -0.23 -8.07
CA GLY A 72 -21.56 -1.13 -7.86
C GLY A 72 -21.15 -2.59 -7.57
N ILE A 73 -19.96 -2.82 -6.99
CA ILE A 73 -19.37 -4.14 -6.75
C ILE A 73 -19.04 -4.28 -5.27
N PRO A 74 -19.49 -5.37 -4.57
CA PRO A 74 -19.18 -5.55 -3.16
C PRO A 74 -17.69 -5.79 -2.92
N THR A 75 -17.20 -5.37 -1.76
CA THR A 75 -15.84 -5.66 -1.30
C THR A 75 -15.74 -7.05 -0.66
N GLN A 76 -14.56 -7.65 -0.76
CA GLN A 76 -14.18 -8.89 -0.07
C GLN A 76 -12.92 -8.63 0.73
N VAL A 77 -12.86 -9.13 1.97
CA VAL A 77 -11.66 -9.02 2.79
C VAL A 77 -10.69 -10.14 2.41
N LEU A 78 -9.44 -9.78 2.19
CA LEU A 78 -8.32 -10.70 1.95
C LEU A 78 -7.24 -10.46 2.99
N SER A 79 -7.07 -11.38 3.93
CA SER A 79 -6.16 -11.25 5.08
C SER A 79 -4.69 -11.07 4.68
N GLU A 80 -4.30 -11.65 3.55
CA GLU A 80 -2.96 -11.51 2.97
C GLU A 80 -2.60 -10.08 2.57
N LEU A 81 -3.60 -9.20 2.44
CA LEU A 81 -3.40 -7.76 2.18
C LEU A 81 -3.17 -6.93 3.45
N ASN A 82 -3.17 -7.55 4.65
CA ASN A 82 -2.92 -6.84 5.90
C ASN A 82 -1.57 -6.11 5.87
N ASP A 83 -1.43 -5.04 6.65
CA ASP A 83 -0.16 -4.30 6.72
C ASP A 83 0.94 -5.13 7.36
N ILE A 84 2.19 -4.69 7.20
CA ILE A 84 3.35 -5.28 7.87
C ILE A 84 3.15 -5.20 9.39
N ASP A 85 3.50 -6.28 10.08
CA ASP A 85 3.48 -6.31 11.54
C ASP A 85 4.79 -5.72 12.07
N TYR A 86 4.73 -4.51 12.61
CA TYR A 86 5.87 -3.87 13.24
C TYR A 86 6.17 -4.39 14.67
N GLY A 87 5.35 -5.33 15.19
CA GLY A 87 5.57 -5.93 16.50
C GLY A 87 5.71 -4.89 17.62
N ALA A 88 6.85 -4.89 18.31
CA ALA A 88 7.09 -3.95 19.41
C ALA A 88 7.20 -2.46 18.99
N TRP A 89 7.29 -2.19 17.69
CA TRP A 89 7.26 -0.81 17.17
C TRP A 89 5.86 -0.35 16.76
N GLN A 90 4.87 -1.21 16.94
CA GLN A 90 3.49 -0.93 16.54
C GLN A 90 2.99 0.38 17.14
N PHE A 91 2.66 1.37 16.30
CA PHE A 91 2.19 2.71 16.58
C PHE A 91 3.18 3.61 17.35
N GLU A 92 4.41 3.16 17.57
CA GLU A 92 5.47 4.00 18.16
C GLU A 92 5.88 5.11 17.18
N ARG A 93 6.37 6.22 17.74
CA ARG A 93 6.90 7.34 16.93
C ARG A 93 8.29 6.98 16.40
N TYR A 94 8.63 7.51 15.25
CA TYR A 94 9.96 7.28 14.65
C TYR A 94 11.09 7.78 15.57
N ASP A 95 10.96 8.98 16.12
CA ASP A 95 11.96 9.56 17.05
C ASP A 95 12.11 8.76 18.36
N GLU A 96 11.04 8.20 18.88
CA GLU A 96 11.06 7.34 20.08
C GLU A 96 11.77 6.01 19.79
N VAL A 97 11.47 5.38 18.64
CA VAL A 97 12.13 4.14 18.21
C VAL A 97 13.61 4.38 17.90
N GLU A 98 13.92 5.47 17.19
CA GLU A 98 15.30 5.84 16.90
C GLU A 98 16.13 6.02 18.18
N ALA A 99 15.60 6.72 19.17
CA ALA A 99 16.26 6.92 20.45
C ALA A 99 16.46 5.60 21.24
N ALA A 100 15.46 4.70 21.20
CA ALA A 100 15.48 3.44 21.94
C ALA A 100 16.30 2.34 21.25
N GLN A 101 16.29 2.27 19.92
CA GLN A 101 16.90 1.20 19.13
C GLN A 101 17.57 1.75 17.85
N PRO A 102 18.58 2.64 17.98
CA PRO A 102 19.15 3.40 16.85
C PRO A 102 19.72 2.49 15.74
N ALA A 103 20.38 1.40 16.11
CA ALA A 103 20.97 0.48 15.13
C ALA A 103 19.92 -0.23 14.28
N LEU A 104 18.81 -0.70 14.89
CA LEU A 104 17.73 -1.38 14.16
C LEU A 104 16.90 -0.38 13.34
N PHE A 105 16.69 0.83 13.88
CA PHE A 105 16.03 1.92 13.17
C PHE A 105 16.80 2.28 11.90
N THR A 106 18.12 2.54 12.02
CA THR A 106 18.97 2.81 10.85
C THR A 106 18.96 1.65 9.85
N ALA A 107 19.05 0.41 10.32
CA ALA A 107 19.00 -0.77 9.45
C ALA A 107 17.69 -0.86 8.66
N TRP A 108 16.56 -0.48 9.25
CA TRP A 108 15.27 -0.46 8.55
C TRP A 108 15.28 0.45 7.31
N PHE A 109 15.93 1.59 7.37
CA PHE A 109 16.02 2.53 6.24
C PHE A 109 17.15 2.25 5.26
N THR A 110 18.22 1.58 5.71
CA THR A 110 19.44 1.34 4.89
C THR A 110 19.54 -0.09 4.36
N THR A 111 19.14 -1.08 5.16
CA THR A 111 19.23 -2.52 4.84
C THR A 111 17.94 -3.26 5.26
N PRO A 112 16.76 -2.82 4.78
CA PRO A 112 15.45 -3.31 5.26
C PRO A 112 15.29 -4.83 5.15
N HIS A 113 15.94 -5.45 4.16
CA HIS A 113 15.92 -6.90 3.91
C HIS A 113 16.62 -7.73 5.00
N LEU A 114 17.40 -7.11 5.89
CA LEU A 114 18.05 -7.77 7.03
C LEU A 114 17.31 -7.55 8.36
N VAL A 115 16.22 -6.75 8.33
CA VAL A 115 15.48 -6.42 9.54
C VAL A 115 14.34 -7.42 9.77
N ARG A 116 14.23 -7.88 11.02
CA ARG A 116 13.02 -8.47 11.60
C ARG A 116 12.58 -7.61 12.76
N PHE A 117 11.35 -7.16 12.75
CA PHE A 117 10.81 -6.36 13.86
C PHE A 117 10.68 -7.23 15.12
N PRO A 118 11.02 -6.72 16.31
CA PRO A 118 10.85 -7.46 17.57
C PRO A 118 9.39 -7.87 17.76
N ASN A 119 9.13 -9.17 17.87
CA ASN A 119 7.77 -9.77 17.91
C ASN A 119 6.90 -9.50 16.67
N GLY A 120 7.50 -9.12 15.55
CA GLY A 120 6.83 -8.77 14.31
C GLY A 120 7.34 -9.53 13.09
N GLU A 121 6.96 -9.05 11.91
CA GLU A 121 7.37 -9.60 10.62
C GLU A 121 8.76 -9.13 10.19
N SER A 122 9.31 -9.79 9.20
CA SER A 122 10.38 -9.31 8.33
C SER A 122 9.80 -8.99 6.94
N LEU A 123 10.59 -8.38 6.04
CA LEU A 123 10.17 -8.24 4.65
C LEU A 123 9.96 -9.59 3.95
N GLN A 124 10.69 -10.63 4.33
CA GLN A 124 10.52 -11.98 3.79
C GLN A 124 9.15 -12.56 4.13
N ASP A 125 8.67 -12.35 5.37
CA ASP A 125 7.33 -12.78 5.78
C ASP A 125 6.25 -12.03 5.00
N LEU A 126 6.41 -10.71 4.86
CA LEU A 126 5.52 -9.86 4.07
C LEU A 126 5.45 -10.33 2.60
N VAL A 127 6.60 -10.57 1.98
CA VAL A 127 6.69 -11.05 0.59
C VAL A 127 6.02 -12.40 0.43
N ALA A 128 6.24 -13.34 1.35
CA ALA A 128 5.64 -14.67 1.27
C ALA A 128 4.09 -14.60 1.26
N ARG A 129 3.47 -13.79 2.15
CA ARG A 129 2.01 -13.67 2.16
C ARG A 129 1.46 -12.82 1.01
N THR A 130 2.17 -11.79 0.55
CA THR A 130 1.74 -11.02 -0.63
C THR A 130 1.87 -11.83 -1.92
N ALA A 131 2.86 -12.72 -2.03
CA ALA A 131 2.93 -13.70 -3.12
C ALA A 131 1.70 -14.63 -3.14
N ASN A 132 1.22 -15.07 -1.96
CA ASN A 132 0.00 -15.85 -1.86
C ASN A 132 -1.23 -15.05 -2.30
N ALA A 133 -1.36 -13.79 -1.86
CA ALA A 133 -2.42 -12.89 -2.33
C ALA A 133 -2.42 -12.77 -3.85
N MET A 134 -1.25 -12.50 -4.45
CA MET A 134 -1.10 -12.39 -5.90
C MET A 134 -1.53 -13.68 -6.62
N ARG A 135 -1.10 -14.85 -6.11
CA ARG A 135 -1.50 -16.15 -6.67
C ARG A 135 -3.00 -16.34 -6.62
N LEU A 136 -3.66 -16.00 -5.51
CA LEU A 136 -5.12 -16.09 -5.38
C LEU A 136 -5.82 -15.16 -6.37
N LEU A 137 -5.41 -13.90 -6.46
CA LEU A 137 -6.01 -12.95 -7.41
C LEU A 137 -5.89 -13.44 -8.86
N LEU A 138 -4.73 -13.94 -9.26
CA LEU A 138 -4.50 -14.45 -10.62
C LEU A 138 -5.26 -15.75 -10.91
N GLN A 139 -5.43 -16.61 -9.90
CA GLN A 139 -6.13 -17.87 -10.03
C GLN A 139 -7.66 -17.69 -10.19
N TYR A 140 -8.23 -16.75 -9.42
CA TYR A 140 -9.69 -16.56 -9.41
C TYR A 140 -10.19 -15.56 -10.44
N HIS A 141 -9.34 -14.73 -11.02
CA HIS A 141 -9.73 -13.62 -11.89
C HIS A 141 -9.01 -13.65 -13.24
N VAL A 142 -9.23 -14.74 -13.98
CA VAL A 142 -8.66 -14.90 -15.33
C VAL A 142 -9.37 -13.96 -16.30
N ASP A 143 -8.62 -13.15 -17.03
CA ASP A 143 -9.11 -12.16 -18.00
C ASP A 143 -10.03 -11.06 -17.42
N GLU A 144 -9.87 -10.77 -16.14
CA GLU A 144 -10.67 -9.80 -15.40
C GLU A 144 -9.81 -8.63 -14.89
N THR A 145 -10.49 -7.56 -14.47
CA THR A 145 -9.88 -6.45 -13.72
C THR A 145 -10.22 -6.57 -12.25
N VAL A 146 -9.22 -6.57 -11.39
CA VAL A 146 -9.36 -6.69 -9.94
C VAL A 146 -8.75 -5.48 -9.26
N VAL A 147 -9.44 -4.96 -8.24
CA VAL A 147 -8.92 -3.92 -7.35
C VAL A 147 -8.50 -4.58 -6.03
N ALA A 148 -7.29 -4.26 -5.56
CA ALA A 148 -6.79 -4.65 -4.25
C ALA A 148 -6.40 -3.40 -3.46
N VAL A 149 -7.14 -3.10 -2.39
CA VAL A 149 -6.88 -1.96 -1.50
C VAL A 149 -6.05 -2.45 -0.32
N ALA A 150 -4.83 -1.96 -0.24
CA ALA A 150 -3.84 -2.39 0.74
C ALA A 150 -3.03 -1.20 1.30
N HIS A 151 -1.79 -1.44 1.64
CA HIS A 151 -0.90 -0.54 2.37
C HIS A 151 0.35 -0.23 1.56
N ASP A 152 1.10 0.78 1.97
CA ASP A 152 2.41 1.13 1.42
C ASP A 152 3.34 -0.10 1.36
N SER A 153 3.51 -0.77 2.49
CA SER A 153 4.37 -1.95 2.62
C SER A 153 3.96 -3.10 1.68
N VAL A 154 2.67 -3.38 1.61
CA VAL A 154 2.08 -4.44 0.78
C VAL A 154 2.25 -4.13 -0.69
N ASN A 155 1.94 -2.89 -1.10
CA ASN A 155 2.08 -2.48 -2.50
C ASN A 155 3.54 -2.54 -2.96
N ARG A 156 4.50 -2.10 -2.12
CA ARG A 156 5.94 -2.25 -2.39
C ARG A 156 6.31 -3.72 -2.57
N ALA A 157 5.89 -4.59 -1.65
CA ALA A 157 6.19 -6.02 -1.72
C ALA A 157 5.61 -6.67 -2.99
N PHE A 158 4.39 -6.31 -3.40
CA PHE A 158 3.81 -6.74 -4.68
C PHE A 158 4.63 -6.27 -5.87
N LEU A 159 4.90 -4.98 -5.94
CA LEU A 159 5.63 -4.39 -7.08
C LEU A 159 7.05 -4.94 -7.20
N MET A 160 7.75 -5.11 -6.08
CA MET A 160 9.09 -5.69 -6.09
C MET A 160 9.11 -7.10 -6.65
N GLN A 161 8.16 -7.96 -6.28
CA GLN A 161 8.04 -9.31 -6.84
C GLN A 161 7.75 -9.27 -8.35
N LEU A 162 6.84 -8.39 -8.78
CA LEU A 162 6.47 -8.26 -10.18
C LEU A 162 7.58 -7.68 -11.07
N LEU A 163 8.48 -6.88 -10.47
CA LEU A 163 9.60 -6.25 -11.14
C LEU A 163 10.93 -7.02 -10.98
N ASP A 164 10.89 -8.17 -10.29
CA ASP A 164 12.07 -8.97 -9.95
C ASP A 164 13.15 -8.14 -9.22
N GLN A 165 12.72 -7.29 -8.28
CA GLN A 165 13.61 -6.42 -7.52
C GLN A 165 14.03 -7.08 -6.21
N PRO A 166 15.31 -6.92 -5.79
CA PRO A 166 15.77 -7.41 -4.51
C PRO A 166 15.11 -6.65 -3.34
N LEU A 167 14.92 -7.30 -2.19
CA LEU A 167 14.31 -6.66 -1.01
C LEU A 167 15.10 -5.45 -0.47
N SER A 168 16.38 -5.33 -0.84
CA SER A 168 17.20 -4.15 -0.53
C SER A 168 16.72 -2.87 -1.21
N SER A 169 15.93 -2.98 -2.30
CA SER A 169 15.35 -1.82 -3.01
C SER A 169 13.95 -1.41 -2.49
N TYR A 170 13.56 -1.88 -1.31
CA TYR A 170 12.23 -1.64 -0.74
C TYR A 170 11.83 -0.15 -0.72
N TRP A 171 12.77 0.73 -0.40
CA TRP A 171 12.54 2.18 -0.32
C TRP A 171 12.60 2.91 -1.67
N TRP A 172 12.93 2.23 -2.77
CA TRP A 172 12.98 2.87 -4.10
C TRP A 172 11.60 3.16 -4.70
N LEU A 173 10.56 2.48 -4.21
CA LEU A 173 9.20 2.60 -4.71
C LEU A 173 8.38 3.46 -3.75
N GLU A 174 8.09 4.68 -4.12
CA GLU A 174 7.16 5.52 -3.37
C GLU A 174 5.71 5.02 -3.54
N GLN A 175 4.92 5.14 -2.48
CA GLN A 175 3.50 4.82 -2.48
C GLN A 175 2.74 5.89 -1.69
N GLN A 176 2.10 6.84 -2.37
CA GLN A 176 1.29 7.89 -1.75
C GLN A 176 -0.11 7.37 -1.39
N PRO A 177 -0.83 7.98 -0.40
CA PRO A 177 -2.22 7.63 -0.12
C PRO A 177 -3.08 7.68 -1.38
N CYS A 178 -3.96 6.70 -1.54
CA CYS A 178 -4.82 6.51 -2.71
C CYS A 178 -4.10 6.47 -4.07
N CYS A 179 -2.79 6.20 -4.11
CA CYS A 179 -2.11 5.97 -5.38
C CYS A 179 -2.63 4.72 -6.08
N ILE A 180 -2.57 4.74 -7.41
CA ILE A 180 -2.92 3.61 -8.27
C ILE A 180 -1.65 3.02 -8.86
N ASN A 181 -1.46 1.70 -8.65
CA ASN A 181 -0.48 0.92 -9.40
C ASN A 181 -1.25 -0.03 -10.32
N GLU A 182 -0.99 0.03 -11.61
CA GLU A 182 -1.68 -0.79 -12.62
C GLU A 182 -0.74 -1.82 -13.20
N VAL A 183 -1.13 -3.08 -13.11
CA VAL A 183 -0.37 -4.23 -13.60
C VAL A 183 -1.24 -5.09 -14.48
N ASP A 184 -0.75 -5.42 -15.68
CA ASP A 184 -1.34 -6.40 -16.58
C ASP A 184 -0.55 -7.71 -16.52
N VAL A 185 -1.26 -8.83 -16.44
CA VAL A 185 -0.67 -10.18 -16.57
C VAL A 185 -1.26 -10.86 -17.80
N VAL A 186 -0.41 -11.15 -18.76
CA VAL A 186 -0.79 -11.76 -20.05
C VAL A 186 0.09 -12.97 -20.29
N ASP A 187 -0.48 -14.15 -20.39
CA ASP A 187 0.25 -15.41 -20.65
C ASP A 187 1.45 -15.58 -19.70
N GLY A 188 1.25 -15.29 -18.42
CA GLY A 188 2.29 -15.36 -17.38
C GLY A 188 3.33 -14.23 -17.43
N ARG A 189 3.21 -13.28 -18.36
CA ARG A 189 4.11 -12.12 -18.47
C ARG A 189 3.50 -10.91 -17.78
N VAL A 190 4.30 -10.27 -16.95
CA VAL A 190 3.91 -9.06 -16.20
C VAL A 190 4.25 -7.80 -17.01
N ARG A 191 3.33 -6.84 -17.02
CA ARG A 191 3.55 -5.48 -17.55
C ARG A 191 3.06 -4.48 -16.52
N VAL A 192 3.97 -3.77 -15.88
CA VAL A 192 3.63 -2.66 -15.00
C VAL A 192 3.33 -1.43 -15.87
N LYS A 193 2.11 -0.93 -15.78
CA LYS A 193 1.61 0.19 -16.60
C LYS A 193 1.73 1.52 -15.87
N ARG A 194 1.55 1.51 -14.54
CA ARG A 194 1.64 2.67 -13.66
C ARG A 194 2.20 2.25 -12.31
N ILE A 195 2.96 3.14 -11.70
CA ILE A 195 3.40 3.03 -10.30
C ILE A 195 3.13 4.38 -9.66
N ASN A 196 2.52 4.39 -8.48
CA ASN A 196 2.27 5.56 -7.64
C ASN A 196 1.53 6.69 -8.39
N ASP A 197 0.57 6.36 -9.27
CA ASP A 197 -0.23 7.35 -10.00
C ASP A 197 -1.24 8.01 -9.06
N THR A 198 -1.05 9.31 -8.82
CA THR A 198 -1.90 10.16 -7.97
C THR A 198 -2.55 11.31 -8.75
N HIS A 199 -2.53 11.27 -10.07
CA HIS A 199 -3.03 12.37 -10.92
C HIS A 199 -4.48 12.76 -10.60
N HIS A 200 -5.31 11.82 -10.19
CA HIS A 200 -6.71 12.05 -9.78
C HIS A 200 -6.84 12.85 -8.47
N LEU A 201 -5.76 13.01 -7.70
CA LEU A 201 -5.75 13.77 -6.45
C LEU A 201 -5.36 15.26 -6.68
N SER A 202 -4.84 15.61 -7.85
CA SER A 202 -4.31 16.95 -8.12
C SER A 202 -5.38 18.05 -8.07
N ALA A 203 -6.63 17.74 -8.35
CA ALA A 203 -7.74 18.68 -8.18
C ALA A 203 -8.11 18.91 -6.69
N ALA A 204 -7.78 17.96 -5.80
CA ALA A 204 -7.99 18.07 -4.36
C ALA A 204 -6.75 18.63 -3.63
N ALA A 205 -5.57 18.54 -4.24
CA ALA A 205 -4.28 18.91 -3.63
C ALA A 205 -3.91 20.39 -3.83
N ALA A 206 -4.66 21.17 -4.62
CA ALA A 206 -4.39 22.59 -4.87
C ALA A 206 -4.43 23.48 -3.61
N HIS A 207 -4.65 22.92 -2.44
CA HIS A 207 -4.75 23.67 -1.19
C HIS A 207 -3.81 23.27 -0.04
N LEU A 208 -2.94 22.26 -0.17
CA LEU A 208 -2.00 21.93 0.93
C LEU A 208 -0.70 21.31 0.39
N SER A 209 0.28 22.13 0.07
CA SER A 209 1.67 21.73 0.00
C SER A 209 2.18 21.44 1.42
N GLY A 210 2.31 20.19 1.79
CA GLY A 210 3.01 19.74 2.99
C GLY A 210 4.50 19.52 2.71
N PRO A 211 5.38 19.54 3.73
CA PRO A 211 6.82 19.44 3.57
C PRO A 211 7.24 18.10 2.94
N GLY A 212 8.25 18.20 2.10
CA GLY A 212 8.86 17.05 1.42
C GLY A 212 9.48 16.04 2.39
N LEU A 213 9.77 14.87 1.83
CA LEU A 213 10.53 13.81 2.49
C LEU A 213 11.79 14.37 3.16
N PRO A 214 12.21 13.81 4.32
CA PRO A 214 13.52 14.10 4.84
C PRO A 214 14.56 13.73 3.77
N GLU A 215 15.40 14.69 3.40
CA GLU A 215 16.57 14.42 2.54
C GLU A 215 17.42 13.34 3.23
N CYS A 216 17.82 12.32 2.46
CA CYS A 216 18.84 11.39 2.93
C CYS A 216 20.04 12.22 3.43
N PRO A 217 20.56 11.99 4.63
CA PRO A 217 21.76 12.68 5.06
C PRO A 217 22.88 12.38 4.07
N ASN A 218 23.30 13.41 3.34
CA ASN A 218 24.53 13.35 2.56
C ASN A 218 25.70 13.26 3.54
N GLU A 219 26.52 12.21 3.36
CA GLU A 219 27.91 11.97 3.80
C GLU A 219 28.35 12.49 5.17
#